data_8af4cb1e5db63beccd86f3060c49b68d
#
_entry.id   8af4cb1e5db63beccd86f3060c49b68d
#
_cell.length_a   1.000
_cell.length_b   1.000
_cell.length_c   1.000
_cell.angle_alpha   90.00
_cell.angle_beta   90.00
_cell.angle_gamma   90.00
#
_symmetry.space_group_name_H-M   'P 1'
#
loop_
_entity.id
_entity.type
_entity.pdbx_description
1 polymer ?
#
loop_
_entity_poly.entity_id
_entity_poly.type
_entity_poly.pdbx_seq_one_letter_code
_entity_poly.pdbx_strand_id
1 'polypeptide(L)'
;MVVTSLTRGMVLDGFVVGELIHEGGMSTLRTVTRADVDFPVLMKVPKLLEGMDPAAIVSFEMEQMILPRLTGPHVPRFVANGDFTKQPYVVMERIPGKSLLFCLERLPLPYDEVAAIGAKVANALHDLHGQHLVHLDVKPSNILFRPTGEAVLVDYGLSHHTQLPDLMQEQFRLPYGTGPYMSPEQIVGNRRDPRSDFFSLGVLLYFFSTGVRPFADPKSRRGLQRRLWRDPVPPRRLRPDYPPWLQEIVLRCLEVDAGRRPPTGAQLAFDLTHTAELKLTGRSEKLRRDPWRIALRRRFKERPTAPARRADVATQISTAPMVAVAVDLAESSEPLFEAIRTTLRRVLETVPDARVACLNVLRHHRIALDQTLDEEGRNKHLHRLVQLRHWAQPPGLDDDRITSQVLEATDVAGALL
;
A
#
# COMPACT_ATOMS: atom_id res chain seq x y z
N MET A 1 24.00 -9.22 6.10
CA MET A 1 23.71 -8.08 7.00
C MET A 1 23.02 -8.63 8.23
N VAL A 2 23.66 -8.55 9.41
CA VAL A 2 23.03 -9.01 10.66
C VAL A 2 22.06 -7.92 11.08
N VAL A 3 20.77 -8.11 10.83
CA VAL A 3 19.75 -7.26 11.42
C VAL A 3 19.76 -7.52 12.93
N THR A 4 20.38 -6.62 13.64
CA THR A 4 20.47 -6.72 15.10
C THR A 4 19.06 -6.54 15.66
N SER A 5 18.56 -7.52 16.40
CA SER A 5 17.29 -7.36 17.09
C SER A 5 17.41 -6.18 18.06
N LEU A 6 16.68 -5.11 17.79
CA LEU A 6 16.72 -3.92 18.63
C LEU A 6 16.19 -4.26 20.03
N THR A 7 17.00 -4.01 21.05
CA THR A 7 16.61 -4.22 22.46
C THR A 7 16.47 -2.87 23.16
N ARG A 8 15.69 -2.85 24.25
CA ARG A 8 15.51 -1.66 25.09
C ARG A 8 16.86 -1.14 25.59
N GLY A 9 17.06 0.15 25.49
CA GLY A 9 18.28 0.86 25.90
C GLY A 9 19.35 0.98 24.81
N MET A 10 19.23 0.26 23.68
CA MET A 10 20.13 0.46 22.55
C MET A 10 19.98 1.88 21.97
N VAL A 11 21.06 2.41 21.41
CA VAL A 11 21.06 3.69 20.69
C VAL A 11 21.30 3.42 19.21
N LEU A 12 20.38 3.90 18.36
CA LEU A 12 20.47 3.82 16.91
C LEU A 12 20.28 5.23 16.32
N ASP A 13 21.28 5.77 15.66
CA ASP A 13 21.29 7.11 15.04
C ASP A 13 20.79 8.22 16.01
N GLY A 14 21.20 8.13 17.28
CA GLY A 14 20.82 9.05 18.35
C GLY A 14 19.46 8.77 18.99
N PHE A 15 18.68 7.82 18.48
CA PHE A 15 17.43 7.37 19.10
C PHE A 15 17.71 6.31 20.17
N VAL A 16 17.25 6.57 21.40
CA VAL A 16 17.26 5.55 22.47
C VAL A 16 16.02 4.67 22.30
N VAL A 17 16.23 3.37 22.06
CA VAL A 17 15.19 2.39 21.87
C VAL A 17 14.48 2.06 23.17
N GLY A 18 13.16 2.19 23.21
CA GLY A 18 12.31 1.91 24.34
C GLY A 18 11.58 0.57 24.25
N GLU A 19 10.32 0.59 24.67
CA GLU A 19 9.49 -0.62 24.76
C GLU A 19 8.95 -1.07 23.41
N LEU A 20 8.76 -2.37 23.27
CA LEU A 20 8.04 -2.98 22.16
C LEU A 20 6.55 -2.69 22.34
N ILE A 21 5.97 -1.96 21.37
CA ILE A 21 4.52 -1.62 21.36
C ILE A 21 3.72 -2.66 20.59
N HIS A 22 4.27 -3.12 19.48
CA HIS A 22 3.60 -4.08 18.62
C HIS A 22 4.61 -4.93 17.86
N GLU A 23 4.28 -6.20 17.73
CA GLU A 23 5.04 -7.15 16.91
C GLU A 23 4.11 -7.75 15.87
N GLY A 24 4.20 -7.23 14.64
CA GLY A 24 3.46 -7.73 13.48
C GLY A 24 4.20 -8.82 12.71
N GLY A 25 3.57 -9.35 11.68
CA GLY A 25 4.20 -10.33 10.77
C GLY A 25 5.41 -9.77 10.01
N MET A 26 5.35 -8.50 9.59
CA MET A 26 6.35 -7.88 8.70
C MET A 26 7.28 -6.88 9.41
N SER A 27 6.88 -6.34 10.56
CA SER A 27 7.63 -5.30 11.27
C SER A 27 7.38 -5.32 12.77
N THR A 28 8.27 -4.65 13.51
CA THR A 28 8.11 -4.35 14.93
C THR A 28 7.97 -2.84 15.12
N LEU A 29 7.16 -2.43 16.10
CA LEU A 29 7.00 -1.04 16.52
C LEU A 29 7.54 -0.89 17.94
N ARG A 30 8.48 0.05 18.13
CA ARG A 30 9.05 0.38 19.44
C ARG A 30 8.89 1.85 19.74
N THR A 31 8.74 2.21 21.01
CA THR A 31 8.93 3.60 21.41
C THR A 31 10.40 3.97 21.26
N VAL A 32 10.65 5.21 20.87
CA VAL A 32 12.02 5.76 20.88
C VAL A 32 11.99 7.18 21.42
N THR A 33 13.15 7.66 21.89
CA THR A 33 13.33 9.06 22.32
C THR A 33 14.60 9.60 21.74
N ARG A 34 14.59 10.90 21.42
CA ARG A 34 15.77 11.68 21.00
C ARG A 34 15.64 13.10 21.55
N ALA A 35 16.73 13.70 21.97
CA ALA A 35 16.71 14.98 22.71
C ALA A 35 16.13 16.17 21.93
N ASP A 36 16.19 16.15 20.61
CA ASP A 36 15.67 17.17 19.71
C ASP A 36 14.21 16.96 19.28
N VAL A 37 13.54 15.88 19.78
CA VAL A 37 12.15 15.57 19.46
C VAL A 37 11.29 15.71 20.71
N ASP A 38 10.39 16.68 20.71
CA ASP A 38 9.56 17.10 21.86
C ASP A 38 8.17 16.42 21.93
N PHE A 39 7.89 15.46 21.05
CA PHE A 39 6.65 14.69 21.02
C PHE A 39 6.89 13.17 20.99
N PRO A 40 5.92 12.36 21.42
CA PRO A 40 6.07 10.92 21.41
C PRO A 40 6.28 10.34 20.02
N VAL A 41 7.27 9.48 19.85
CA VAL A 41 7.63 8.86 18.58
C VAL A 41 7.73 7.35 18.67
N LEU A 42 7.49 6.72 17.52
CA LEU A 42 7.64 5.28 17.29
C LEU A 42 8.71 5.05 16.23
N MET A 43 9.48 4.00 16.41
CA MET A 43 10.35 3.42 15.39
C MET A 43 9.73 2.14 14.86
N LYS A 44 9.43 2.09 13.56
CA LYS A 44 9.02 0.90 12.81
C LYS A 44 10.25 0.28 12.19
N VAL A 45 10.47 -1.01 12.44
CA VAL A 45 11.62 -1.77 11.95
C VAL A 45 11.11 -2.99 11.19
N PRO A 46 11.51 -3.23 9.95
CA PRO A 46 11.12 -4.42 9.22
C PRO A 46 11.75 -5.66 9.85
N LYS A 47 11.03 -6.76 9.82
CA LYS A 47 11.59 -8.07 10.14
C LYS A 47 12.25 -8.61 8.87
N LEU A 48 13.56 -8.77 8.89
CA LEU A 48 14.33 -9.33 7.78
C LEU A 48 14.70 -10.78 8.13
N LEU A 49 13.68 -11.64 8.26
CA LEU A 49 13.86 -13.05 8.60
C LEU A 49 13.90 -13.91 7.33
N GLU A 50 14.56 -15.06 7.42
CA GLU A 50 14.57 -16.08 6.38
C GLU A 50 13.15 -16.52 6.01
N GLY A 51 12.91 -16.72 4.70
CA GLY A 51 11.60 -17.18 4.21
C GLY A 51 10.49 -16.12 4.25
N MET A 52 10.79 -14.87 4.56
CA MET A 52 9.79 -13.79 4.49
C MET A 52 9.38 -13.47 3.05
N ASP A 53 8.11 -13.10 2.90
CA ASP A 53 7.58 -12.59 1.63
C ASP A 53 8.38 -11.33 1.21
N PRO A 54 9.01 -11.33 0.03
CA PRO A 54 9.72 -10.16 -0.51
C PRO A 54 8.88 -8.89 -0.52
N ALA A 55 7.54 -9.04 -0.61
CA ALA A 55 6.62 -7.92 -0.54
C ALA A 55 6.72 -7.11 0.77
N ALA A 56 7.16 -7.73 1.88
CA ALA A 56 7.32 -7.03 3.15
C ALA A 56 8.39 -5.94 3.08
N ILE A 57 9.49 -6.20 2.38
CA ILE A 57 10.59 -5.22 2.24
C ILE A 57 10.20 -4.13 1.25
N VAL A 58 9.63 -4.51 0.11
CA VAL A 58 9.17 -3.52 -0.88
C VAL A 58 8.09 -2.62 -0.27
N SER A 59 7.18 -3.20 0.51
CA SER A 59 6.19 -2.43 1.27
C SER A 59 6.85 -1.45 2.26
N PHE A 60 7.90 -1.90 2.95
CA PHE A 60 8.62 -1.03 3.88
C PHE A 60 9.35 0.12 3.15
N GLU A 61 9.97 -0.14 2.01
CA GLU A 61 10.57 0.90 1.17
C GLU A 61 9.54 1.90 0.65
N MET A 62 8.38 1.43 0.20
CA MET A 62 7.28 2.33 -0.19
C MET A 62 6.91 3.27 0.95
N GLU A 63 6.82 2.77 2.18
CA GLU A 63 6.53 3.61 3.34
C GLU A 63 7.65 4.63 3.62
N GLN A 64 8.93 4.23 3.50
CA GLN A 64 10.06 5.14 3.63
C GLN A 64 10.07 6.25 2.57
N MET A 65 9.62 5.96 1.36
CA MET A 65 9.55 6.94 0.27
C MET A 65 8.34 7.87 0.41
N ILE A 66 7.21 7.36 0.87
CA ILE A 66 5.93 8.07 0.90
C ILE A 66 5.81 8.96 2.14
N LEU A 67 6.04 8.41 3.34
CA LEU A 67 5.76 9.12 4.59
C LEU A 67 6.47 10.48 4.72
N PRO A 68 7.73 10.67 4.30
CA PRO A 68 8.40 11.97 4.34
C PRO A 68 7.76 13.07 3.48
N ARG A 69 6.91 12.70 2.51
CA ARG A 69 6.24 13.62 1.59
C ARG A 69 4.85 14.04 2.04
N LEU A 70 4.34 13.38 3.08
CA LEU A 70 3.00 13.64 3.59
C LEU A 70 3.02 14.62 4.75
N THR A 71 2.01 15.49 4.80
CA THR A 71 1.87 16.52 5.83
C THR A 71 0.41 16.63 6.30
N GLY A 72 0.20 17.35 7.38
CA GLY A 72 -1.15 17.69 7.88
C GLY A 72 -1.63 16.80 9.03
N PRO A 73 -2.87 17.01 9.48
CA PRO A 73 -3.40 16.38 10.70
C PRO A 73 -3.75 14.91 10.53
N HIS A 74 -3.89 14.43 9.30
CA HIS A 74 -4.38 13.10 8.96
C HIS A 74 -3.27 12.05 8.73
N VAL A 75 -2.01 12.46 8.97
CA VAL A 75 -0.82 11.62 8.84
C VAL A 75 0.05 11.71 10.10
N PRO A 76 0.81 10.68 10.48
CA PRO A 76 1.85 10.82 11.50
C PRO A 76 2.97 11.73 10.98
N ARG A 77 3.49 12.63 11.82
CA ARG A 77 4.67 13.42 11.48
C ARG A 77 5.87 12.50 11.25
N PHE A 78 6.52 12.63 10.12
CA PHE A 78 7.79 11.96 9.84
C PHE A 78 8.92 12.61 10.64
N VAL A 79 9.85 11.79 11.15
CA VAL A 79 11.02 12.28 11.91
C VAL A 79 12.32 11.86 11.26
N ALA A 80 12.49 10.57 10.95
CA ALA A 80 13.71 10.04 10.37
C ALA A 80 13.48 8.66 9.74
N ASN A 81 14.41 8.26 8.87
CA ASN A 81 14.50 6.89 8.38
C ASN A 81 15.97 6.42 8.37
N GLY A 82 16.17 5.12 8.52
CA GLY A 82 17.44 4.44 8.34
C GLY A 82 17.53 3.76 7.00
N ASP A 83 18.72 3.63 6.46
CA ASP A 83 18.96 2.98 5.20
C ASP A 83 19.15 1.45 5.33
N PHE A 84 18.98 0.75 4.20
CA PHE A 84 19.13 -0.71 4.14
C PHE A 84 20.59 -1.18 4.23
N THR A 85 21.57 -0.28 4.18
CA THR A 85 22.99 -0.65 4.29
C THR A 85 23.39 -1.01 5.71
N LYS A 86 22.69 -0.42 6.70
CA LYS A 86 22.94 -0.64 8.12
C LYS A 86 21.74 -1.30 8.79
N GLN A 87 20.75 -0.50 9.13
CA GLN A 87 19.52 -0.92 9.79
C GLN A 87 18.36 -0.10 9.25
N PRO A 88 17.48 -0.67 8.41
CA PRO A 88 16.31 0.06 7.94
C PRO A 88 15.34 0.29 9.10
N TYR A 89 14.83 1.50 9.21
CA TYR A 89 13.79 1.91 10.14
C TYR A 89 13.05 3.14 9.62
N VAL A 90 11.85 3.38 10.16
CA VAL A 90 11.13 4.65 10.02
C VAL A 90 10.77 5.13 11.41
N VAL A 91 11.09 6.39 11.72
CA VAL A 91 10.66 7.07 12.95
C VAL A 91 9.57 8.07 12.62
N MET A 92 8.45 7.94 13.31
CA MET A 92 7.27 8.76 13.10
C MET A 92 6.58 9.10 14.42
N GLU A 93 5.71 10.09 14.39
CA GLU A 93 4.84 10.45 15.52
C GLU A 93 4.05 9.24 16.01
N ARG A 94 4.04 9.05 17.32
CA ARG A 94 3.12 8.12 17.98
C ARG A 94 1.77 8.78 18.15
N ILE A 95 0.79 8.39 17.35
CA ILE A 95 -0.59 8.85 17.53
C ILE A 95 -1.14 8.24 18.83
N PRO A 96 -1.56 9.05 19.78
CA PRO A 96 -2.15 8.54 21.01
C PRO A 96 -3.53 7.95 20.75
N GLY A 97 -3.87 6.91 21.49
CA GLY A 97 -5.18 6.28 21.39
C GLY A 97 -5.17 4.91 20.71
N LYS A 98 -6.37 4.36 20.59
CA LYS A 98 -6.60 3.02 20.01
C LYS A 98 -6.98 3.15 18.55
N SER A 99 -6.60 2.17 17.75
CA SER A 99 -7.11 2.04 16.38
C SER A 99 -8.59 1.64 16.38
N LEU A 100 -9.27 1.76 15.24
CA LEU A 100 -10.66 1.33 15.10
C LEU A 100 -10.90 -0.16 15.36
N LEU A 101 -9.85 -0.95 15.62
CA LEU A 101 -9.99 -2.34 16.07
C LEU A 101 -10.86 -2.46 17.33
N PHE A 102 -10.82 -1.50 18.25
CA PHE A 102 -11.65 -1.54 19.47
C PHE A 102 -13.16 -1.50 19.16
N CYS A 103 -13.56 -0.96 18.00
CA CYS A 103 -14.96 -0.96 17.58
C CYS A 103 -15.48 -2.37 17.29
N LEU A 104 -14.58 -3.31 16.94
CA LEU A 104 -14.97 -4.68 16.58
C LEU A 104 -15.59 -5.46 17.75
N GLU A 105 -15.31 -5.06 18.98
CA GLU A 105 -15.86 -5.69 20.20
C GLU A 105 -17.33 -5.29 20.46
N ARG A 106 -17.81 -4.22 19.80
CA ARG A 106 -19.13 -3.60 20.06
C ARG A 106 -20.07 -3.64 18.86
N LEU A 107 -19.73 -4.39 17.82
CA LEU A 107 -20.52 -4.44 16.57
C LEU A 107 -21.90 -5.09 16.79
N PRO A 108 -22.96 -4.61 16.13
CA PRO A 108 -22.99 -3.42 15.28
C PRO A 108 -23.05 -2.12 16.08
N LEU A 109 -22.39 -1.06 15.57
CA LEU A 109 -22.41 0.26 16.18
C LEU A 109 -23.73 1.01 15.89
N PRO A 110 -24.07 2.04 16.70
CA PRO A 110 -25.14 3.00 16.38
C PRO A 110 -24.87 3.70 15.03
N TYR A 111 -25.92 3.96 14.26
CA TYR A 111 -25.81 4.50 12.91
C TYR A 111 -25.14 5.88 12.88
N ASP A 112 -25.42 6.73 13.86
CA ASP A 112 -24.81 8.06 13.99
C ASP A 112 -23.30 7.96 14.31
N GLU A 113 -22.90 6.99 15.14
CA GLU A 113 -21.48 6.70 15.41
C GLU A 113 -20.76 6.23 14.13
N VAL A 114 -21.40 5.36 13.34
CA VAL A 114 -20.87 4.90 12.05
C VAL A 114 -20.71 6.07 11.08
N ALA A 115 -21.69 6.95 11.00
CA ALA A 115 -21.63 8.14 10.14
C ALA A 115 -20.52 9.10 10.57
N ALA A 116 -20.41 9.37 11.88
CA ALA A 116 -19.35 10.24 12.41
C ALA A 116 -17.95 9.70 12.16
N ILE A 117 -17.72 8.40 12.38
CA ILE A 117 -16.46 7.74 12.04
C ILE A 117 -16.20 7.85 10.54
N GLY A 118 -17.20 7.52 9.72
CA GLY A 118 -17.10 7.56 8.27
C GLY A 118 -16.74 8.93 7.73
N ALA A 119 -17.37 9.99 8.23
CA ALA A 119 -17.09 11.37 7.81
C ALA A 119 -15.65 11.79 8.14
N LYS A 120 -15.15 11.46 9.33
CA LYS A 120 -13.76 11.75 9.74
C LYS A 120 -12.76 11.04 8.86
N VAL A 121 -12.98 9.75 8.56
CA VAL A 121 -12.11 8.96 7.69
C VAL A 121 -12.19 9.45 6.24
N ALA A 122 -13.37 9.84 5.76
CA ALA A 122 -13.55 10.39 4.41
C ALA A 122 -12.80 11.71 4.23
N ASN A 123 -12.78 12.59 5.25
CA ASN A 123 -11.97 13.82 5.25
C ASN A 123 -10.47 13.51 5.21
N ALA A 124 -10.01 12.55 6.03
CA ALA A 124 -8.62 12.13 6.02
C ALA A 124 -8.20 11.58 4.64
N LEU A 125 -9.03 10.76 4.01
CA LEU A 125 -8.79 10.28 2.65
C LEU A 125 -8.80 11.42 1.62
N HIS A 126 -9.67 12.43 1.79
CA HIS A 126 -9.69 13.58 0.91
C HIS A 126 -8.36 14.33 0.92
N ASP A 127 -7.81 14.58 2.10
CA ASP A 127 -6.53 15.28 2.27
C ASP A 127 -5.36 14.46 1.73
N LEU A 128 -5.36 13.14 1.93
CA LEU A 128 -4.34 12.25 1.35
C LEU A 128 -4.40 12.22 -0.18
N HIS A 129 -5.61 12.13 -0.76
CA HIS A 129 -5.80 12.17 -2.21
C HIS A 129 -5.34 13.52 -2.79
N GLY A 130 -5.55 14.63 -2.07
CA GLY A 130 -5.02 15.96 -2.42
C GLY A 130 -3.49 16.00 -2.42
N GLN A 131 -2.83 15.14 -1.65
CA GLN A 131 -1.38 14.96 -1.63
C GLN A 131 -0.91 13.85 -2.59
N HIS A 132 -1.70 13.50 -3.60
CA HIS A 132 -1.37 12.51 -4.64
C HIS A 132 -1.22 11.07 -4.13
N LEU A 133 -1.75 10.73 -2.97
CA LEU A 133 -1.68 9.41 -2.36
C LEU A 133 -3.00 8.66 -2.42
N VAL A 134 -2.98 7.42 -2.89
CA VAL A 134 -4.05 6.42 -2.73
C VAL A 134 -3.59 5.41 -1.69
N HIS A 135 -4.35 5.25 -0.59
CA HIS A 135 -3.90 4.47 0.57
C HIS A 135 -3.90 2.96 0.32
N LEU A 136 -4.93 2.42 -0.32
CA LEU A 136 -5.09 1.02 -0.76
C LEU A 136 -5.12 -0.05 0.35
N ASP A 137 -5.01 0.33 1.62
CA ASP A 137 -5.15 -0.59 2.77
C ASP A 137 -5.97 0.02 3.92
N VAL A 138 -7.08 0.67 3.56
CA VAL A 138 -8.02 1.26 4.53
C VAL A 138 -8.74 0.15 5.29
N LYS A 139 -8.38 -0.01 6.57
CA LYS A 139 -8.91 -1.04 7.48
C LYS A 139 -8.87 -0.58 8.94
N PRO A 140 -9.59 -1.23 9.87
CA PRO A 140 -9.68 -0.76 11.27
C PRO A 140 -8.32 -0.60 11.98
N SER A 141 -7.33 -1.45 11.69
CA SER A 141 -5.99 -1.36 12.30
C SER A 141 -5.19 -0.14 11.85
N ASN A 142 -5.48 0.39 10.66
CA ASN A 142 -4.73 1.48 10.03
C ASN A 142 -5.39 2.85 10.21
N ILE A 143 -6.43 2.94 11.05
CA ILE A 143 -7.16 4.18 11.34
C ILE A 143 -7.10 4.43 12.84
N LEU A 144 -6.46 5.52 13.23
CA LEU A 144 -6.41 6.03 14.60
C LEU A 144 -7.11 7.39 14.68
N PHE A 145 -7.35 7.87 15.91
CA PHE A 145 -7.90 9.22 16.12
C PHE A 145 -6.97 10.02 17.03
N ARG A 146 -6.74 11.27 16.64
CA ARG A 146 -6.11 12.24 17.52
C ARG A 146 -7.06 12.60 18.68
N PRO A 147 -6.55 13.07 19.82
CA PRO A 147 -7.40 13.60 20.90
C PRO A 147 -8.32 14.75 20.45
N THR A 148 -7.89 15.49 19.45
CA THR A 148 -8.64 16.58 18.78
C THR A 148 -9.74 16.09 17.87
N GLY A 149 -9.78 14.77 17.58
CA GLY A 149 -10.86 14.09 16.86
C GLY A 149 -10.63 13.81 15.40
N GLU A 150 -9.49 14.23 14.82
CA GLU A 150 -9.14 13.91 13.44
C GLU A 150 -8.76 12.43 13.28
N ALA A 151 -9.22 11.83 12.20
CA ALA A 151 -8.76 10.51 11.81
C ALA A 151 -7.34 10.59 11.22
N VAL A 152 -6.46 9.68 11.63
CA VAL A 152 -5.10 9.54 11.12
C VAL A 152 -4.98 8.17 10.45
N LEU A 153 -4.56 8.18 9.20
CA LEU A 153 -4.23 6.96 8.47
C LEU A 153 -2.75 6.62 8.67
N VAL A 154 -2.46 5.35 8.86
CA VAL A 154 -1.10 4.84 9.09
C VAL A 154 -0.83 3.64 8.20
N ASP A 155 0.45 3.28 8.06
CA ASP A 155 0.92 2.14 7.27
C ASP A 155 0.75 2.33 5.75
N TYR A 156 1.70 3.04 5.16
CA TYR A 156 1.70 3.42 3.73
C TYR A 156 2.41 2.42 2.83
N GLY A 157 2.82 1.29 3.35
CA GLY A 157 3.59 0.29 2.61
C GLY A 157 2.87 -0.28 1.38
N LEU A 158 1.53 -0.28 1.37
CA LEU A 158 0.73 -0.70 0.23
C LEU A 158 0.15 0.47 -0.57
N SER A 159 0.47 1.70 -0.23
CA SER A 159 -0.06 2.90 -0.88
C SER A 159 0.55 3.12 -2.27
N HIS A 160 -0.14 3.92 -3.07
CA HIS A 160 0.36 4.40 -4.36
C HIS A 160 0.43 5.93 -4.32
N HIS A 161 1.60 6.49 -4.57
CA HIS A 161 1.80 7.93 -4.71
C HIS A 161 2.08 8.22 -6.19
N THR A 162 1.27 9.11 -6.82
CA THR A 162 1.32 9.30 -8.28
C THR A 162 2.63 9.90 -8.79
N GLN A 163 3.42 10.53 -7.92
CA GLN A 163 4.72 11.13 -8.23
C GLN A 163 5.91 10.24 -7.87
N LEU A 164 5.66 9.00 -7.41
CA LEU A 164 6.70 8.03 -7.03
C LEU A 164 6.57 6.75 -7.84
N PRO A 165 7.66 5.97 -8.03
CA PRO A 165 7.58 4.64 -8.62
C PRO A 165 6.71 3.72 -7.76
N ASP A 166 5.87 2.92 -8.39
CA ASP A 166 5.04 1.93 -7.71
C ASP A 166 5.78 0.59 -7.65
N LEU A 167 6.69 0.46 -6.67
CA LEU A 167 7.52 -0.73 -6.51
C LEU A 167 6.67 -1.99 -6.28
N MET A 168 5.51 -1.85 -5.63
CA MET A 168 4.58 -2.97 -5.43
C MET A 168 4.00 -3.49 -6.75
N GLN A 169 3.68 -2.60 -7.70
CA GLN A 169 3.18 -2.98 -9.02
C GLN A 169 4.30 -3.53 -9.92
N GLU A 170 5.49 -2.97 -9.81
CA GLU A 170 6.65 -3.35 -10.61
C GLU A 170 7.14 -4.76 -10.26
N GLN A 171 7.16 -5.10 -8.97
CA GLN A 171 7.74 -6.34 -8.49
C GLN A 171 6.74 -7.49 -8.34
N PHE A 172 5.46 -7.19 -8.17
CA PHE A 172 4.47 -8.21 -7.87
C PHE A 172 3.30 -8.22 -8.86
N ARG A 173 3.00 -9.40 -9.39
CA ARG A 173 1.88 -9.61 -10.32
C ARG A 173 0.55 -9.87 -9.63
N LEU A 174 0.57 -10.17 -8.34
CA LEU A 174 -0.64 -10.45 -7.55
C LEU A 174 -1.11 -9.18 -6.84
N PRO A 175 -2.43 -9.01 -6.66
CA PRO A 175 -2.94 -7.90 -5.87
C PRO A 175 -2.54 -8.08 -4.40
N TYR A 176 -1.91 -7.07 -3.82
CA TYR A 176 -1.61 -6.99 -2.40
C TYR A 176 -2.63 -6.12 -1.67
N GLY A 177 -2.89 -6.45 -0.42
CA GLY A 177 -3.82 -5.75 0.45
C GLY A 177 -4.59 -6.69 1.37
N THR A 178 -5.38 -6.12 2.24
CA THR A 178 -6.21 -6.87 3.17
C THR A 178 -7.49 -7.35 2.47
N GLY A 179 -7.53 -8.61 2.09
CA GLY A 179 -8.54 -9.22 1.23
C GLY A 179 -10.00 -8.80 1.48
N PRO A 180 -10.53 -8.76 2.72
CA PRO A 180 -11.90 -8.32 3.00
C PRO A 180 -12.23 -6.90 2.53
N TYR A 181 -11.25 -5.98 2.51
CA TYR A 181 -11.42 -4.55 2.22
C TYR A 181 -11.02 -4.14 0.80
N MET A 182 -10.29 -4.99 0.07
CA MET A 182 -9.84 -4.68 -1.30
C MET A 182 -10.98 -4.26 -2.22
N SER A 183 -10.75 -3.23 -3.02
CA SER A 183 -11.66 -2.78 -4.09
C SER A 183 -11.62 -3.68 -5.33
N PRO A 184 -12.63 -3.62 -6.21
CA PRO A 184 -12.63 -4.32 -7.49
C PRO A 184 -11.42 -3.99 -8.36
N GLU A 185 -11.04 -2.72 -8.45
CA GLU A 185 -9.90 -2.25 -9.24
C GLU A 185 -8.56 -2.75 -8.70
N GLN A 186 -8.37 -2.82 -7.37
CA GLN A 186 -7.17 -3.43 -6.79
C GLN A 186 -7.02 -4.91 -7.18
N ILE A 187 -8.14 -5.65 -7.21
CA ILE A 187 -8.13 -7.07 -7.58
C ILE A 187 -7.66 -7.28 -9.02
N VAL A 188 -7.91 -6.33 -9.91
CA VAL A 188 -7.46 -6.37 -11.30
C VAL A 188 -6.12 -5.63 -11.52
N GLY A 189 -5.47 -5.17 -10.44
CA GLY A 189 -4.14 -4.56 -10.48
C GLY A 189 -4.13 -3.05 -10.77
N ASN A 190 -5.29 -2.38 -10.76
CA ASN A 190 -5.34 -0.93 -10.83
C ASN A 190 -5.20 -0.33 -9.42
N ARG A 191 -4.09 0.38 -9.18
CA ARG A 191 -3.73 0.98 -7.89
C ARG A 191 -3.86 2.51 -7.87
N ARG A 192 -4.23 3.12 -9.00
CA ARG A 192 -4.19 4.58 -9.21
C ARG A 192 -5.50 5.30 -8.95
N ASP A 193 -6.60 4.58 -8.77
CA ASP A 193 -7.92 5.19 -8.57
C ASP A 193 -8.18 5.49 -7.09
N PRO A 194 -8.24 6.76 -6.66
CA PRO A 194 -8.46 7.13 -5.25
C PRO A 194 -9.81 6.63 -4.71
N ARG A 195 -10.78 6.36 -5.60
CA ARG A 195 -12.08 5.81 -5.21
C ARG A 195 -12.02 4.36 -4.74
N SER A 196 -10.86 3.71 -4.86
CA SER A 196 -10.55 2.43 -4.20
C SER A 196 -10.66 2.53 -2.68
N ASP A 197 -10.18 3.65 -2.11
CA ASP A 197 -10.24 3.88 -0.66
C ASP A 197 -11.68 4.10 -0.18
N PHE A 198 -12.54 4.71 -1.00
CA PHE A 198 -13.97 4.85 -0.68
C PHE A 198 -14.70 3.51 -0.71
N PHE A 199 -14.29 2.57 -1.57
CA PHE A 199 -14.83 1.20 -1.50
C PHE A 199 -14.44 0.54 -0.18
N SER A 200 -13.18 0.63 0.23
CA SER A 200 -12.69 0.07 1.49
C SER A 200 -13.40 0.71 2.70
N LEU A 201 -13.61 2.04 2.68
CA LEU A 201 -14.43 2.73 3.68
C LEU A 201 -15.88 2.26 3.64
N GLY A 202 -16.47 2.04 2.46
CA GLY A 202 -17.80 1.45 2.30
C GLY A 202 -17.92 0.06 2.93
N VAL A 203 -16.88 -0.77 2.83
CA VAL A 203 -16.80 -2.07 3.53
C VAL A 203 -16.78 -1.87 5.04
N LEU A 204 -16.05 -0.90 5.56
CA LEU A 204 -16.02 -0.56 6.99
C LEU A 204 -17.38 -0.09 7.49
N LEU A 205 -18.02 0.86 6.81
CA LEU A 205 -19.33 1.39 7.16
C LEU A 205 -20.39 0.29 7.18
N TYR A 206 -20.38 -0.57 6.16
CA TYR A 206 -21.26 -1.74 6.10
C TYR A 206 -21.02 -2.66 7.30
N PHE A 207 -19.77 -3.02 7.58
CA PHE A 207 -19.41 -3.94 8.66
C PHE A 207 -19.75 -3.37 10.03
N PHE A 208 -19.42 -2.10 10.27
CA PHE A 208 -19.69 -1.44 11.54
C PHE A 208 -21.18 -1.27 11.81
N SER A 209 -21.99 -1.01 10.79
CA SER A 209 -23.44 -0.81 10.92
C SER A 209 -24.25 -2.09 10.94
N THR A 210 -23.74 -3.20 10.41
CA THR A 210 -24.50 -4.47 10.31
C THR A 210 -23.94 -5.61 11.15
N GLY A 211 -22.68 -5.52 11.62
CA GLY A 211 -21.97 -6.58 12.32
C GLY A 211 -21.42 -7.68 11.39
N VAL A 212 -21.71 -7.64 10.08
CA VAL A 212 -21.23 -8.65 9.11
C VAL A 212 -20.52 -8.00 7.94
N ARG A 213 -19.54 -8.69 7.34
CA ARG A 213 -18.84 -8.17 6.17
C ARG A 213 -19.66 -8.33 4.88
N PRO A 214 -19.66 -7.33 3.96
CA PRO A 214 -20.51 -7.35 2.76
C PRO A 214 -20.19 -8.48 1.79
N PHE A 215 -18.93 -8.91 1.74
CA PHE A 215 -18.42 -9.93 0.81
C PHE A 215 -17.86 -11.17 1.50
N ALA A 216 -18.05 -11.31 2.81
CA ALA A 216 -17.44 -12.31 3.69
C ALA A 216 -15.90 -12.28 3.64
N ASP A 217 -15.22 -13.23 4.28
CA ASP A 217 -13.77 -13.37 4.24
C ASP A 217 -13.35 -14.23 3.05
N PRO A 218 -12.61 -13.68 2.08
CA PRO A 218 -12.19 -14.45 0.92
C PRO A 218 -11.09 -15.44 1.31
N LYS A 219 -11.41 -16.73 1.29
CA LYS A 219 -10.44 -17.82 1.53
C LYS A 219 -9.65 -18.22 0.27
N SER A 220 -9.90 -17.59 -0.86
CA SER A 220 -9.27 -17.90 -2.13
C SER A 220 -9.35 -16.72 -3.11
N ARG A 221 -8.49 -16.72 -4.14
CA ARG A 221 -8.54 -15.76 -5.24
C ARG A 221 -9.92 -15.71 -5.93
N ARG A 222 -10.57 -16.86 -6.12
CA ARG A 222 -11.93 -16.91 -6.68
C ARG A 222 -12.95 -16.26 -5.74
N GLY A 223 -12.79 -16.44 -4.44
CA GLY A 223 -13.62 -15.76 -3.42
C GLY A 223 -13.47 -14.25 -3.49
N LEU A 224 -12.22 -13.77 -3.59
CA LEU A 224 -11.88 -12.36 -3.74
C LEU A 224 -12.50 -11.76 -5.02
N GLN A 225 -12.38 -12.45 -6.14
CA GLN A 225 -12.93 -12.01 -7.43
C GLN A 225 -14.46 -11.87 -7.48
N ARG A 226 -15.22 -12.49 -6.55
CA ARG A 226 -16.70 -12.41 -6.56
C ARG A 226 -17.21 -10.97 -6.49
N ARG A 227 -16.50 -10.06 -5.84
CA ARG A 227 -16.88 -8.63 -5.73
C ARG A 227 -16.78 -7.86 -7.05
N LEU A 228 -16.14 -8.43 -8.07
CA LEU A 228 -16.09 -7.84 -9.42
C LEU A 228 -17.45 -7.84 -10.13
N TRP A 229 -18.41 -8.66 -9.66
CA TRP A 229 -19.72 -8.78 -10.30
C TRP A 229 -20.88 -8.99 -9.33
N ARG A 230 -20.61 -9.27 -8.04
CA ARG A 230 -21.64 -9.60 -7.06
C ARG A 230 -21.82 -8.48 -6.06
N ASP A 231 -23.03 -7.94 -5.99
CA ASP A 231 -23.40 -6.97 -4.97
C ASP A 231 -23.43 -7.59 -3.57
N PRO A 232 -23.21 -6.79 -2.53
CA PRO A 232 -23.46 -7.20 -1.14
C PRO A 232 -24.97 -7.45 -0.91
N VAL A 233 -25.30 -8.08 0.20
CA VAL A 233 -26.70 -8.07 0.69
C VAL A 233 -27.02 -6.65 1.09
N PRO A 234 -28.17 -6.05 0.67
CA PRO A 234 -28.53 -4.72 1.16
C PRO A 234 -28.67 -4.70 2.69
N PRO A 235 -28.11 -3.68 3.38
CA PRO A 235 -28.13 -3.58 4.85
C PRO A 235 -29.54 -3.69 5.43
N ARG A 236 -30.54 -3.04 4.84
CA ARG A 236 -31.95 -3.08 5.27
C ARG A 236 -32.59 -4.48 5.25
N ARG A 237 -32.02 -5.41 4.48
CA ARG A 237 -32.43 -6.83 4.54
C ARG A 237 -31.92 -7.52 5.80
N LEU A 238 -30.78 -7.10 6.32
CA LEU A 238 -30.17 -7.66 7.54
C LEU A 238 -30.74 -7.01 8.78
N ARG A 239 -30.99 -5.71 8.70
CA ARG A 239 -31.52 -4.86 9.77
C ARG A 239 -32.69 -4.04 9.21
N PRO A 240 -33.94 -4.40 9.49
CA PRO A 240 -35.13 -3.68 8.99
C PRO A 240 -35.20 -2.21 9.42
N ASP A 241 -34.61 -1.88 10.58
CA ASP A 241 -34.49 -0.54 11.15
C ASP A 241 -33.37 0.32 10.49
N TYR A 242 -32.63 -0.26 9.53
CA TYR A 242 -31.48 0.42 8.92
C TYR A 242 -31.92 1.67 8.12
N PRO A 243 -31.31 2.86 8.39
CA PRO A 243 -31.72 4.11 7.77
C PRO A 243 -31.54 4.09 6.26
N PRO A 244 -32.53 4.56 5.48
CA PRO A 244 -32.43 4.62 4.02
C PRO A 244 -31.24 5.46 3.52
N TRP A 245 -30.94 6.58 4.20
CA TRP A 245 -29.81 7.43 3.84
C TRP A 245 -28.45 6.73 4.03
N LEU A 246 -28.27 5.97 5.10
CA LEU A 246 -27.01 5.25 5.32
C LEU A 246 -26.85 4.11 4.32
N GLN A 247 -27.95 3.41 3.97
CA GLN A 247 -27.93 2.38 2.93
C GLN A 247 -27.54 2.97 1.58
N GLU A 248 -28.08 4.14 1.22
CA GLU A 248 -27.72 4.85 -0.03
C GLU A 248 -26.22 5.08 -0.11
N ILE A 249 -25.63 5.68 0.94
CA ILE A 249 -24.20 6.01 1.00
C ILE A 249 -23.35 4.73 0.94
N VAL A 250 -23.66 3.75 1.78
CA VAL A 250 -22.89 2.50 1.88
C VAL A 250 -22.92 1.74 0.55
N LEU A 251 -24.09 1.56 -0.07
CA LEU A 251 -24.19 0.87 -1.34
C LEU A 251 -23.55 1.66 -2.49
N ARG A 252 -23.56 3.00 -2.44
CA ARG A 252 -22.86 3.85 -3.39
C ARG A 252 -21.34 3.66 -3.30
N CYS A 253 -20.78 3.62 -2.11
CA CYS A 253 -19.34 3.31 -1.91
C CYS A 253 -18.97 1.93 -2.44
N LEU A 254 -19.87 0.93 -2.32
CA LEU A 254 -19.65 -0.46 -2.72
C LEU A 254 -19.98 -0.75 -4.20
N GLU A 255 -20.25 0.26 -5.03
CA GLU A 255 -20.41 0.07 -6.47
C GLU A 255 -19.16 -0.55 -7.09
N VAL A 256 -19.36 -1.51 -7.99
CA VAL A 256 -18.26 -2.17 -8.72
C VAL A 256 -17.54 -1.17 -9.63
N ASP A 257 -18.33 -0.35 -10.32
CA ASP A 257 -17.81 0.76 -11.13
C ASP A 257 -17.41 1.93 -10.23
N ALA A 258 -16.11 2.24 -10.17
CA ALA A 258 -15.58 3.34 -9.40
C ALA A 258 -16.21 4.70 -9.81
N GLY A 259 -16.61 4.88 -11.08
CA GLY A 259 -17.27 6.08 -11.57
C GLY A 259 -18.64 6.37 -10.94
N ARG A 260 -19.27 5.37 -10.32
CA ARG A 260 -20.56 5.49 -9.63
C ARG A 260 -20.43 5.74 -8.12
N ARG A 261 -19.22 5.70 -7.58
CA ARG A 261 -18.94 6.01 -6.17
C ARG A 261 -18.93 7.52 -5.92
N PRO A 262 -18.85 7.98 -4.67
CA PRO A 262 -18.59 9.39 -4.38
C PRO A 262 -17.33 9.87 -5.14
N PRO A 263 -17.35 11.06 -5.75
CA PRO A 263 -16.23 11.55 -6.53
C PRO A 263 -15.03 11.95 -5.68
N THR A 264 -15.29 12.44 -4.45
CA THR A 264 -14.25 12.90 -3.51
C THR A 264 -14.57 12.48 -2.08
N GLY A 265 -13.55 12.44 -1.21
CA GLY A 265 -13.73 12.22 0.22
C GLY A 265 -14.54 13.33 0.89
N ALA A 266 -14.38 14.58 0.46
CA ALA A 266 -15.16 15.71 0.97
C ALA A 266 -16.66 15.53 0.68
N GLN A 267 -17.04 15.10 -0.55
CA GLN A 267 -18.43 14.80 -0.86
C GLN A 267 -18.99 13.65 0.00
N LEU A 268 -18.18 12.60 0.20
CA LEU A 268 -18.60 11.48 1.04
C LEU A 268 -18.78 11.92 2.52
N ALA A 269 -17.90 12.75 3.05
CA ALA A 269 -18.00 13.29 4.38
C ALA A 269 -19.26 14.20 4.53
N PHE A 270 -19.52 15.03 3.52
CA PHE A 270 -20.72 15.87 3.46
C PHE A 270 -21.99 15.02 3.46
N ASP A 271 -22.08 14.01 2.60
CA ASP A 271 -23.24 13.10 2.52
C ASP A 271 -23.51 12.39 3.86
N LEU A 272 -22.45 12.05 4.63
CA LEU A 272 -22.56 11.40 5.94
C LEU A 272 -23.01 12.35 7.07
N THR A 273 -22.77 13.65 6.92
CA THR A 273 -23.09 14.67 7.95
C THR A 273 -24.35 15.49 7.64
N HIS A 274 -24.75 15.57 6.37
CA HIS A 274 -25.91 16.34 5.90
C HIS A 274 -26.95 15.42 5.27
N THR A 275 -27.39 14.44 6.04
CA THR A 275 -28.28 13.36 5.56
C THR A 275 -29.63 13.83 5.02
N ALA A 276 -30.10 15.00 5.45
CA ALA A 276 -31.34 15.63 4.95
C ALA A 276 -31.20 16.16 3.50
N GLU A 277 -30.00 16.51 3.07
CA GLU A 277 -29.70 17.02 1.74
C GLU A 277 -29.36 15.90 0.75
N LEU A 278 -29.17 14.68 1.26
CA LEU A 278 -28.78 13.54 0.44
C LEU A 278 -29.89 13.14 -0.52
N LYS A 279 -29.56 13.10 -1.81
CA LYS A 279 -30.46 12.59 -2.83
C LYS A 279 -30.55 11.06 -2.75
N LEU A 280 -31.67 10.55 -2.27
CA LEU A 280 -31.95 9.12 -2.25
C LEU A 280 -32.25 8.59 -3.66
N THR A 281 -31.71 7.41 -3.95
CA THR A 281 -31.96 6.68 -5.20
C THR A 281 -32.57 5.32 -4.91
N GLY A 282 -32.78 4.49 -5.94
CA GLY A 282 -33.26 3.12 -5.73
C GLY A 282 -32.35 2.24 -4.84
N ARG A 283 -31.12 2.69 -4.48
CA ARG A 283 -30.25 2.02 -3.51
C ARG A 283 -30.85 2.09 -2.10
N SER A 284 -31.44 3.21 -1.71
CA SER A 284 -32.04 3.41 -0.38
C SER A 284 -33.17 2.44 -0.07
N GLU A 285 -33.88 1.97 -1.09
CA GLU A 285 -35.03 1.04 -0.96
C GLU A 285 -34.68 -0.42 -1.30
N LYS A 286 -33.44 -0.68 -1.75
CA LYS A 286 -33.03 -2.01 -2.19
C LYS A 286 -33.07 -3.02 -1.03
N LEU A 287 -33.83 -4.10 -1.19
CA LEU A 287 -33.94 -5.19 -0.21
C LEU A 287 -33.38 -6.53 -0.74
N ARG A 288 -33.06 -6.60 -2.00
CA ARG A 288 -32.51 -7.82 -2.64
C ARG A 288 -31.28 -7.49 -3.45
N ARG A 289 -30.41 -8.47 -3.58
CA ARG A 289 -29.30 -8.41 -4.55
C ARG A 289 -29.84 -8.31 -5.97
N ASP A 290 -29.05 -7.74 -6.87
CA ASP A 290 -29.39 -7.78 -8.28
C ASP A 290 -29.55 -9.23 -8.78
N PRO A 291 -30.48 -9.50 -9.70
CA PRO A 291 -30.66 -10.81 -10.28
C PRO A 291 -29.36 -11.35 -10.89
N TRP A 292 -29.18 -12.67 -10.86
CA TRP A 292 -27.98 -13.33 -11.37
C TRP A 292 -27.66 -12.96 -12.84
N ARG A 293 -28.66 -12.62 -13.65
CA ARG A 293 -28.51 -12.14 -15.04
C ARG A 293 -27.72 -10.84 -15.11
N ILE A 294 -27.97 -9.90 -14.20
CA ILE A 294 -27.23 -8.63 -14.10
C ILE A 294 -25.79 -8.91 -13.63
N ALA A 295 -25.62 -9.75 -12.61
CA ALA A 295 -24.32 -10.18 -12.15
C ALA A 295 -23.51 -10.89 -13.26
N LEU A 296 -24.17 -11.71 -14.08
CA LEU A 296 -23.54 -12.37 -15.23
C LEU A 296 -23.15 -11.37 -16.32
N ARG A 297 -24.01 -10.38 -16.61
CA ARG A 297 -23.70 -9.30 -17.55
C ARG A 297 -22.49 -8.48 -17.11
N ARG A 298 -22.41 -8.11 -15.80
CA ARG A 298 -21.25 -7.44 -15.23
C ARG A 298 -19.98 -8.30 -15.37
N ARG A 299 -20.08 -9.60 -15.12
CA ARG A 299 -18.96 -10.52 -15.26
C ARG A 299 -18.35 -10.54 -16.67
N PHE A 300 -19.15 -10.32 -17.70
CA PHE A 300 -18.71 -10.38 -19.10
C PHE A 300 -18.51 -9.01 -19.76
N LYS A 301 -19.21 -7.95 -19.34
CA LYS A 301 -19.18 -6.63 -19.97
C LYS A 301 -18.48 -5.54 -19.16
N GLU A 302 -18.58 -5.59 -17.84
CA GLU A 302 -18.15 -4.51 -16.95
C GLU A 302 -16.94 -4.95 -16.10
N ARG A 303 -15.96 -5.61 -16.69
CA ARG A 303 -14.71 -5.80 -15.96
C ARG A 303 -14.10 -4.43 -15.72
N PRO A 304 -13.75 -4.08 -14.45
CA PRO A 304 -12.87 -2.94 -14.24
C PRO A 304 -11.70 -3.13 -15.20
N THR A 305 -11.44 -2.14 -16.02
CA THR A 305 -10.35 -2.21 -16.98
C THR A 305 -9.09 -2.43 -16.16
N ALA A 306 -8.51 -3.62 -16.30
CA ALA A 306 -7.11 -3.79 -15.91
C ALA A 306 -6.36 -2.62 -16.58
N PRO A 307 -5.44 -1.95 -15.89
CA PRO A 307 -4.63 -0.93 -16.53
C PRO A 307 -4.13 -1.56 -17.83
N ALA A 308 -4.34 -0.84 -18.92
CA ALA A 308 -3.95 -1.31 -20.25
C ALA A 308 -2.54 -1.89 -20.12
N ARG A 309 -2.40 -3.18 -20.43
CA ARG A 309 -1.11 -3.85 -20.37
C ARG A 309 -0.09 -2.91 -20.99
N ARG A 310 0.83 -2.35 -20.18
CA ARG A 310 2.11 -1.75 -20.63
C ARG A 310 2.16 -1.04 -22.00
N ALA A 311 1.04 -0.78 -22.68
CA ALA A 311 1.02 0.14 -23.83
C ALA A 311 1.50 1.53 -23.38
N ASP A 312 1.29 1.88 -22.11
CA ASP A 312 1.81 3.11 -21.52
C ASP A 312 3.33 3.08 -21.29
N VAL A 313 3.92 1.92 -21.04
CA VAL A 313 5.39 1.80 -20.96
C VAL A 313 6.01 2.04 -22.35
N ALA A 314 5.39 1.55 -23.42
CA ALA A 314 5.87 1.85 -24.78
C ALA A 314 5.68 3.34 -25.14
N THR A 315 4.61 3.97 -24.68
CA THR A 315 4.37 5.42 -24.89
C THR A 315 5.26 6.26 -23.96
N GLN A 316 5.51 5.81 -22.72
CA GLN A 316 6.49 6.44 -21.83
C GLN A 316 7.93 6.21 -22.27
N ILE A 317 8.26 5.04 -22.82
CA ILE A 317 9.56 4.77 -23.44
C ILE A 317 9.81 5.63 -24.67
N SER A 318 8.77 5.99 -25.43
CA SER A 318 8.90 6.90 -26.58
C SER A 318 9.14 8.36 -26.19
N THR A 319 8.87 8.73 -24.93
CA THR A 319 9.01 10.12 -24.45
C THR A 319 10.15 10.33 -23.46
N ALA A 320 10.67 9.25 -22.81
CA ALA A 320 11.82 9.33 -21.93
C ALA A 320 12.73 8.09 -22.20
N PRO A 321 13.93 8.27 -22.73
CA PRO A 321 14.84 7.18 -23.01
C PRO A 321 15.17 6.42 -21.73
N MET A 322 15.15 5.10 -21.80
CA MET A 322 15.51 4.22 -20.69
C MET A 322 16.93 3.69 -20.88
N VAL A 323 17.75 3.86 -19.86
CA VAL A 323 19.09 3.30 -19.76
C VAL A 323 19.03 2.04 -18.91
N ALA A 324 19.16 0.87 -19.52
CA ALA A 324 19.27 -0.39 -18.78
C ALA A 324 20.72 -0.66 -18.38
N VAL A 325 20.96 -0.93 -17.10
CA VAL A 325 22.30 -1.25 -16.58
C VAL A 325 22.24 -2.62 -15.91
N ALA A 326 22.91 -3.60 -16.51
CA ALA A 326 23.06 -4.92 -15.91
C ALA A 326 24.30 -4.93 -14.99
N VAL A 327 24.10 -5.32 -13.74
CA VAL A 327 25.15 -5.33 -12.71
C VAL A 327 25.29 -6.76 -12.17
N ASP A 328 26.47 -7.32 -12.26
CA ASP A 328 26.79 -8.58 -11.59
C ASP A 328 27.30 -8.29 -10.17
N LEU A 329 26.42 -8.46 -9.19
CA LEU A 329 26.73 -8.22 -7.78
C LEU A 329 27.53 -9.37 -7.13
N ALA A 330 27.72 -10.51 -7.82
CA ALA A 330 28.47 -11.65 -7.29
C ALA A 330 29.96 -11.57 -7.58
N GLU A 331 30.32 -11.16 -8.79
CA GLU A 331 31.69 -11.26 -9.32
C GLU A 331 32.35 -9.91 -9.60
N SER A 332 31.60 -8.79 -9.51
CA SER A 332 32.13 -7.46 -9.83
C SER A 332 32.95 -6.86 -8.68
N SER A 333 34.05 -6.22 -9.03
CA SER A 333 34.91 -5.49 -8.08
C SER A 333 34.44 -4.05 -7.89
N GLU A 334 34.75 -3.42 -6.74
CA GLU A 334 34.40 -2.01 -6.46
C GLU A 334 34.89 -1.03 -7.54
N PRO A 335 36.10 -1.18 -8.14
CA PRO A 335 36.50 -0.32 -9.26
C PRO A 335 35.59 -0.42 -10.49
N LEU A 336 35.07 -1.61 -10.79
CA LEU A 336 34.10 -1.79 -11.88
C LEU A 336 32.77 -1.14 -11.56
N PHE A 337 32.29 -1.27 -10.35
CA PHE A 337 31.07 -0.58 -9.87
C PHE A 337 31.16 0.93 -10.03
N GLU A 338 32.28 1.53 -9.62
CA GLU A 338 32.51 2.98 -9.76
C GLU A 338 32.64 3.41 -11.24
N ALA A 339 33.25 2.59 -12.09
CA ALA A 339 33.34 2.87 -13.53
C ALA A 339 31.95 2.87 -14.18
N ILE A 340 31.08 1.90 -13.82
CA ILE A 340 29.69 1.83 -14.30
C ILE A 340 28.89 3.03 -13.80
N ARG A 341 28.98 3.39 -12.51
CA ARG A 341 28.31 4.55 -11.93
C ARG A 341 28.74 5.87 -12.60
N THR A 342 30.04 6.00 -12.87
CA THR A 342 30.58 7.19 -13.54
C THR A 342 30.08 7.30 -14.98
N THR A 343 30.03 6.19 -15.69
CA THR A 343 29.50 6.13 -17.07
C THR A 343 28.02 6.46 -17.08
N LEU A 344 27.25 5.88 -16.17
CA LEU A 344 25.82 6.14 -16.02
C LEU A 344 25.55 7.64 -15.73
N ARG A 345 26.31 8.24 -14.82
CA ARG A 345 26.19 9.67 -14.54
C ARG A 345 26.42 10.54 -15.78
N ARG A 346 27.45 10.26 -16.57
CA ARG A 346 27.72 10.99 -17.83
C ARG A 346 26.59 10.83 -18.84
N VAL A 347 26.01 9.63 -18.97
CA VAL A 347 24.87 9.41 -19.84
C VAL A 347 23.66 10.23 -19.38
N LEU A 348 23.40 10.30 -18.08
CA LEU A 348 22.28 11.04 -17.53
C LEU A 348 22.47 12.57 -17.60
N GLU A 349 23.70 13.06 -17.57
CA GLU A 349 24.03 14.48 -17.84
C GLU A 349 23.70 14.86 -19.29
N THR A 350 23.88 13.90 -20.24
CA THR A 350 23.59 14.14 -21.66
C THR A 350 22.09 13.99 -21.97
N VAL A 351 21.37 13.20 -21.20
CA VAL A 351 19.93 12.94 -21.38
C VAL A 351 19.21 13.14 -20.05
N PRO A 352 18.90 14.40 -19.68
CA PRO A 352 18.37 14.74 -18.36
C PRO A 352 17.06 14.03 -17.98
N ASP A 353 16.23 13.65 -18.95
CA ASP A 353 14.94 12.99 -18.73
C ASP A 353 15.01 11.47 -18.78
N ALA A 354 16.21 10.86 -18.97
CA ALA A 354 16.36 9.41 -19.03
C ALA A 354 16.02 8.76 -17.69
N ARG A 355 15.37 7.60 -17.75
CA ARG A 355 15.15 6.70 -16.63
C ARG A 355 16.19 5.59 -16.61
N VAL A 356 16.53 5.09 -15.44
CA VAL A 356 17.52 4.04 -15.25
C VAL A 356 16.84 2.76 -14.76
N ALA A 357 17.04 1.67 -15.45
CA ALA A 357 16.67 0.33 -14.99
C ALA A 357 17.94 -0.44 -14.61
N CYS A 358 18.17 -0.63 -13.31
CA CYS A 358 19.24 -1.45 -12.78
C CYS A 358 18.79 -2.91 -12.71
N LEU A 359 19.51 -3.79 -13.32
CA LEU A 359 19.17 -5.21 -13.45
C LEU A 359 20.28 -6.07 -12.86
N ASN A 360 19.91 -7.09 -12.08
CA ASN A 360 20.80 -8.18 -11.68
C ASN A 360 20.14 -9.51 -12.06
N VAL A 361 20.91 -10.48 -12.51
CA VAL A 361 20.41 -11.81 -12.90
C VAL A 361 20.96 -12.86 -11.94
N LEU A 362 20.05 -13.52 -11.22
CA LEU A 362 20.36 -14.72 -10.45
C LEU A 362 20.32 -15.93 -11.37
N ARG A 363 21.46 -16.62 -11.49
CA ARG A 363 21.55 -17.86 -12.27
C ARG A 363 20.96 -19.03 -11.51
N HIS A 364 20.02 -19.73 -12.12
CA HIS A 364 19.54 -21.03 -11.67
C HIS A 364 20.22 -22.17 -12.41
N HIS A 365 20.75 -23.15 -11.67
CA HIS A 365 21.19 -24.40 -12.25
C HIS A 365 19.99 -25.35 -12.45
N ARG A 366 19.88 -25.96 -13.63
CA ARG A 366 18.76 -26.83 -14.07
C ARG A 366 18.47 -28.05 -13.17
N ILE A 367 19.31 -28.36 -12.18
CA ILE A 367 19.29 -29.63 -11.43
C ILE A 367 19.25 -29.42 -9.91
N ALA A 368 19.07 -28.21 -9.39
CA ALA A 368 19.09 -27.99 -7.95
C ALA A 368 17.67 -27.89 -7.38
N LEU A 369 17.38 -28.75 -6.43
CA LEU A 369 16.24 -28.69 -5.52
C LEU A 369 16.39 -27.46 -4.62
N ASP A 370 15.39 -26.59 -4.64
CA ASP A 370 15.16 -25.41 -3.79
C ASP A 370 16.41 -24.57 -3.45
N GLN A 371 16.70 -23.54 -4.26
CA GLN A 371 17.82 -22.60 -4.04
C GLN A 371 17.36 -21.17 -3.71
N THR A 372 16.28 -21.03 -3.00
CA THR A 372 15.78 -19.71 -2.54
C THR A 372 16.69 -19.10 -1.48
N LEU A 373 17.46 -19.94 -0.75
CA LEU A 373 18.36 -19.52 0.31
C LEU A 373 19.84 -19.64 -0.11
N ASP A 374 20.69 -18.75 0.38
CA ASP A 374 22.15 -18.84 0.27
C ASP A 374 22.75 -19.77 1.34
N GLU A 375 24.09 -19.90 1.35
CA GLU A 375 24.82 -20.74 2.31
C GLU A 375 24.67 -20.26 3.76
N GLU A 376 24.31 -18.98 3.95
CA GLU A 376 24.01 -18.39 5.26
C GLU A 376 22.52 -18.40 5.59
N GLY A 377 21.69 -19.06 4.77
CA GLY A 377 20.25 -19.19 4.99
C GLY A 377 19.42 -17.95 4.64
N ARG A 378 19.97 -16.98 3.90
CA ARG A 378 19.28 -15.73 3.49
C ARG A 378 18.59 -15.92 2.15
N ASN A 379 17.46 -15.28 1.93
CA ASN A 379 16.78 -15.28 0.63
C ASN A 379 17.65 -14.55 -0.43
N LYS A 380 18.14 -15.31 -1.42
CA LYS A 380 19.07 -14.82 -2.45
C LYS A 380 18.48 -13.66 -3.26
N HIS A 381 17.22 -13.79 -3.68
CA HIS A 381 16.54 -12.76 -4.47
C HIS A 381 16.47 -11.44 -3.70
N LEU A 382 16.04 -11.52 -2.45
CA LEU A 382 15.92 -10.40 -1.56
C LEU A 382 17.27 -9.74 -1.26
N HIS A 383 18.27 -10.54 -0.93
CA HIS A 383 19.61 -10.04 -0.66
C HIS A 383 20.19 -9.30 -1.87
N ARG A 384 20.01 -9.85 -3.09
CA ARG A 384 20.44 -9.22 -4.34
C ARG A 384 19.67 -7.94 -4.65
N LEU A 385 18.38 -7.90 -4.40
CA LEU A 385 17.58 -6.69 -4.59
C LEU A 385 18.06 -5.54 -3.70
N VAL A 386 18.32 -5.82 -2.42
CA VAL A 386 18.86 -4.84 -1.48
C VAL A 386 20.24 -4.35 -1.91
N GLN A 387 21.14 -5.27 -2.31
CA GLN A 387 22.47 -4.91 -2.82
C GLN A 387 22.37 -4.05 -4.09
N LEU A 388 21.49 -4.41 -5.03
CA LEU A 388 21.31 -3.70 -6.29
C LEU A 388 20.79 -2.26 -6.05
N ARG A 389 19.86 -2.09 -5.14
CA ARG A 389 19.35 -0.77 -4.77
C ARG A 389 20.40 0.09 -4.10
N HIS A 390 21.16 -0.50 -3.18
CA HIS A 390 22.29 0.21 -2.57
C HIS A 390 23.32 0.64 -3.62
N TRP A 391 23.64 -0.25 -4.57
CA TRP A 391 24.53 0.07 -5.68
C TRP A 391 23.96 1.19 -6.58
N ALA A 392 22.65 1.19 -6.81
CA ALA A 392 21.94 2.12 -7.69
C ALA A 392 21.71 3.52 -7.09
N GLN A 393 22.01 3.76 -5.81
CA GLN A 393 21.91 5.07 -5.16
C GLN A 393 23.21 5.88 -5.35
N PRO A 394 23.47 6.51 -6.51
CA PRO A 394 24.58 7.43 -6.65
C PRO A 394 24.18 8.79 -6.10
N PRO A 395 25.12 9.56 -5.52
CA PRO A 395 24.85 10.92 -5.08
C PRO A 395 24.34 11.78 -6.25
N GLY A 396 23.14 12.31 -6.15
CA GLY A 396 22.58 13.29 -7.07
C GLY A 396 21.58 12.81 -8.13
N LEU A 397 21.09 11.57 -8.06
CA LEU A 397 19.94 11.12 -8.85
C LEU A 397 18.69 11.08 -7.99
N ASP A 398 17.57 11.59 -8.51
CA ASP A 398 16.27 11.49 -7.86
C ASP A 398 15.78 10.04 -7.89
N ASP A 399 15.35 9.51 -6.74
CA ASP A 399 14.91 8.12 -6.56
C ASP A 399 13.73 7.72 -7.48
N ASP A 400 12.97 8.69 -8.00
CA ASP A 400 11.84 8.48 -8.90
C ASP A 400 12.24 8.10 -10.35
N ARG A 401 13.52 8.16 -10.65
CA ARG A 401 14.08 7.88 -11.99
C ARG A 401 14.80 6.54 -12.05
N ILE A 402 14.97 5.84 -10.92
CA ILE A 402 15.72 4.58 -10.84
C ILE A 402 14.78 3.43 -10.50
N THR A 403 14.82 2.37 -11.30
CA THR A 403 14.14 1.10 -11.03
C THR A 403 15.17 0.00 -10.86
N SER A 404 15.03 -0.84 -9.82
CA SER A 404 15.91 -1.97 -9.57
C SER A 404 15.15 -3.28 -9.67
N GLN A 405 15.63 -4.23 -10.46
CA GLN A 405 15.02 -5.55 -10.67
C GLN A 405 16.05 -6.66 -10.58
N VAL A 406 15.68 -7.74 -9.90
CA VAL A 406 16.42 -9.00 -9.89
C VAL A 406 15.64 -10.01 -10.72
N LEU A 407 16.27 -10.53 -11.77
CA LEU A 407 15.71 -11.52 -12.67
C LEU A 407 16.27 -12.89 -12.33
N GLU A 408 15.46 -13.93 -12.45
CA GLU A 408 15.90 -15.30 -12.27
C GLU A 408 15.90 -16.01 -13.62
N ALA A 409 17.08 -16.50 -14.05
CA ALA A 409 17.21 -17.15 -15.34
C ALA A 409 18.32 -18.20 -15.37
N THR A 410 18.16 -19.17 -16.25
CA THR A 410 19.22 -20.15 -16.57
C THR A 410 20.21 -19.61 -17.59
N ASP A 411 19.79 -18.63 -18.39
CA ASP A 411 20.59 -17.91 -19.38
C ASP A 411 20.53 -16.42 -19.12
N VAL A 412 21.66 -15.84 -18.72
CA VAL A 412 21.78 -14.41 -18.38
C VAL A 412 21.57 -13.51 -19.59
N ALA A 413 22.11 -13.89 -20.74
CA ALA A 413 22.03 -13.09 -21.97
C ALA A 413 20.57 -13.02 -22.46
N GLY A 414 19.88 -14.17 -22.48
CA GLY A 414 18.47 -14.23 -22.88
C GLY A 414 17.49 -13.57 -21.88
N ALA A 415 17.91 -13.34 -20.65
CA ALA A 415 17.10 -12.64 -19.63
C ALA A 415 17.20 -11.11 -19.73
N LEU A 416 18.28 -10.60 -20.33
CA LEU A 416 18.55 -9.15 -20.46
C LEU A 416 18.09 -8.58 -21.82
N LEU A 417 17.85 -9.44 -22.81
CA LEU A 417 17.28 -9.11 -24.13
C LEU A 417 15.77 -9.32 -24.15
#